data_8bb1c98b3c12f5e52a17a038851b8baa
#
_entry.id   8bb1c98b3c12f5e52a17a038851b8baa
#
_cell.length_a   1.000
_cell.length_b   1.000
_cell.length_c   1.000
_cell.angle_alpha   90.00
_cell.angle_beta   90.00
_cell.angle_gamma   90.00
#
_symmetry.space_group_name_H-M   'P 1'
#
loop_
_entity.id
_entity.type
_entity.pdbx_description
1 polymer ?
#
loop_
_entity_poly.entity_id
_entity_poly.type
_entity_poly.pdbx_seq_one_letter_code
_entity_poly.pdbx_strand_id
1 'polypeptide(L)'
;MDIRLNNEALIACVVAQVVSKGSCTVARLTALIPILLNEGFRNKIVKNAQLTERDCYKVGMEYKELLVPVMNSVIMLIEAKCLFLNKDGLSPIENTKNLCLRMDQSSKRLSRILADLDPVIRYFDGDTIENNYKKLFISL
;
A
#
# COMPACT_ATOMS: atom_id res chain seq x y z
N MET A 1 -19.38 -13.74 -6.43
CA MET A 1 -18.60 -12.94 -5.48
C MET A 1 -18.29 -11.58 -6.09
N ASP A 2 -18.56 -10.51 -5.38
CA ASP A 2 -18.32 -9.16 -5.88
C ASP A 2 -16.83 -8.87 -5.92
N ILE A 3 -16.31 -8.62 -7.14
CA ILE A 3 -14.89 -8.29 -7.35
C ILE A 3 -14.50 -7.02 -6.58
N ARG A 4 -15.41 -6.05 -6.49
CA ARG A 4 -15.19 -4.80 -5.76
C ARG A 4 -14.94 -5.07 -4.28
N LEU A 5 -15.77 -5.92 -3.67
CA LEU A 5 -15.64 -6.27 -2.26
C LEU A 5 -14.29 -6.95 -1.97
N ASN A 6 -13.86 -7.84 -2.87
CA ASN A 6 -12.55 -8.48 -2.77
C ASN A 6 -11.40 -7.47 -2.85
N ASN A 7 -11.51 -6.48 -3.74
CA ASN A 7 -10.48 -5.44 -3.85
C ASN A 7 -10.41 -4.58 -2.60
N GLU A 8 -11.55 -4.20 -2.04
CA GLU A 8 -11.59 -3.42 -0.80
C GLU A 8 -10.98 -4.20 0.37
N ALA A 9 -11.30 -5.47 0.50
CA ALA A 9 -10.72 -6.34 1.53
C ALA A 9 -9.20 -6.47 1.33
N LEU A 10 -8.76 -6.65 0.09
CA LEU A 10 -7.34 -6.73 -0.23
C LEU A 10 -6.61 -5.45 0.14
N ILE A 11 -7.17 -4.29 -0.20
CA ILE A 11 -6.59 -2.98 0.13
C ILE A 11 -6.46 -2.83 1.64
N ALA A 12 -7.51 -3.16 2.39
CA ALA A 12 -7.48 -3.08 3.86
C ALA A 12 -6.38 -3.98 4.45
N CYS A 13 -6.23 -5.19 3.92
CA CYS A 13 -5.17 -6.11 4.35
C CYS A 13 -3.78 -5.54 4.08
N VAL A 14 -3.56 -4.97 2.90
CA VAL A 14 -2.26 -4.38 2.54
C VAL A 14 -1.97 -3.15 3.38
N VAL A 15 -2.96 -2.28 3.62
CA VAL A 15 -2.82 -1.10 4.49
C VAL A 15 -2.38 -1.54 5.89
N ALA A 16 -3.05 -2.52 6.48
CA ALA A 16 -2.70 -3.01 7.81
C ALA A 16 -1.28 -3.55 7.85
N GLN A 17 -0.85 -4.30 6.84
CA GLN A 17 0.49 -4.85 6.75
C GLN A 17 1.57 -3.77 6.61
N VAL A 18 1.31 -2.75 5.80
CA VAL A 18 2.25 -1.63 5.64
C VAL A 18 2.43 -0.89 6.96
N VAL A 19 1.35 -0.56 7.64
CA VAL A 19 1.40 0.16 8.92
C VAL A 19 2.04 -0.70 10.01
N SER A 20 1.86 -2.03 9.97
CA SER A 20 2.48 -2.93 10.94
C SER A 20 4.01 -2.92 10.87
N LYS A 21 4.59 -2.53 9.74
CA LYS A 21 6.05 -2.41 9.58
C LYS A 21 6.62 -1.16 10.27
N GLY A 22 5.79 -0.19 10.58
CA GLY A 22 6.17 1.05 11.26
C GLY A 22 5.17 2.14 10.98
N SER A 23 5.19 3.19 11.82
CA SER A 23 4.31 4.34 11.65
C SER A 23 4.45 4.95 10.26
N CYS A 24 3.34 5.35 9.68
CA CYS A 24 3.27 5.76 8.28
C CYS A 24 2.33 6.95 8.13
N THR A 25 2.78 8.00 7.42
CA THR A 25 1.89 9.11 7.09
C THR A 25 0.83 8.64 6.08
N VAL A 26 -0.32 9.32 6.07
CA VAL A 26 -1.37 9.02 5.10
C VAL A 26 -0.86 9.26 3.67
N ALA A 27 -0.08 10.34 3.47
CA ALA A 27 0.51 10.64 2.16
C ALA A 27 1.40 9.50 1.65
N ARG A 28 2.27 8.98 2.51
CA ARG A 28 3.16 7.84 2.17
C ARG A 28 2.34 6.60 1.83
N LEU A 29 1.32 6.33 2.61
CA LEU A 29 0.45 5.16 2.40
C LEU A 29 -0.29 5.24 1.08
N THR A 30 -0.89 6.39 0.75
CA THR A 30 -1.65 6.57 -0.48
C THR A 30 -0.79 6.43 -1.74
N ALA A 31 0.49 6.79 -1.66
CA ALA A 31 1.43 6.62 -2.77
C ALA A 31 1.95 5.18 -2.87
N LEU A 32 2.17 4.52 -1.74
CA LEU A 32 2.75 3.19 -1.67
C LEU A 32 1.78 2.10 -2.13
N ILE A 33 0.51 2.21 -1.76
CA ILE A 33 -0.49 1.18 -2.06
C ILE A 33 -0.65 0.92 -3.57
N PRO A 34 -0.76 1.91 -4.46
CA PRO A 34 -0.85 1.65 -5.89
C PRO A 34 0.36 0.86 -6.44
N ILE A 35 1.55 1.14 -5.92
CA ILE A 35 2.77 0.42 -6.31
C ILE A 35 2.66 -1.05 -5.89
N LEU A 36 2.22 -1.30 -4.67
CA LEU A 36 2.07 -2.66 -4.14
C LEU A 36 0.99 -3.46 -4.89
N LEU A 37 -0.07 -2.82 -5.33
CA LEU A 37 -1.15 -3.49 -6.04
C LEU A 37 -0.87 -3.71 -7.52
N ASN A 38 0.09 -3.01 -8.10
CA ASN A 38 0.46 -3.18 -9.50
C ASN A 38 1.52 -4.26 -9.66
N GLU A 39 1.12 -5.42 -10.13
CA GLU A 39 2.02 -6.58 -10.25
C GLU A 39 3.22 -6.30 -11.17
N GLY A 40 3.00 -5.66 -12.31
CA GLY A 40 4.07 -5.34 -13.26
C GLY A 40 5.11 -4.41 -12.68
N PHE A 41 4.68 -3.34 -12.02
CA PHE A 41 5.58 -2.39 -11.38
C PHE A 41 6.34 -3.05 -10.22
N ARG A 42 5.62 -3.78 -9.38
CA ARG A 42 6.20 -4.50 -8.24
C ARG A 42 7.26 -5.51 -8.68
N ASN A 43 6.98 -6.28 -9.71
CA ASN A 43 7.93 -7.27 -10.25
C ASN A 43 9.21 -6.61 -10.76
N LYS A 44 9.10 -5.46 -11.41
CA LYS A 44 10.28 -4.72 -11.89
C LYS A 44 11.14 -4.23 -10.73
N ILE A 45 10.52 -3.74 -9.65
CA ILE A 45 11.25 -3.33 -8.45
C ILE A 45 12.01 -4.52 -7.86
N VAL A 46 11.35 -5.64 -7.67
CA VAL A 46 11.95 -6.84 -7.05
C VAL A 46 13.11 -7.36 -7.89
N LYS A 47 12.96 -7.36 -9.21
CA LYS A 47 13.99 -7.83 -10.14
C LYS A 47 15.05 -6.77 -10.45
N ASN A 48 14.94 -5.59 -9.87
CA ASN A 48 15.82 -4.45 -10.15
C ASN A 48 15.86 -4.11 -11.65
N ALA A 49 14.72 -4.26 -12.31
CA ALA A 49 14.55 -3.93 -13.72
C ALA A 49 14.23 -2.45 -13.90
N GLN A 50 14.54 -1.90 -15.07
CA GLN A 50 14.27 -0.49 -15.35
C GLN A 50 12.78 -0.23 -15.50
N LEU A 51 12.29 0.80 -14.77
CA LEU A 51 10.94 1.30 -14.88
C LEU A 51 10.85 2.29 -16.04
N THR A 52 9.80 2.16 -16.86
CA THR A 52 9.54 3.07 -17.98
C THR A 52 8.59 4.18 -17.55
N GLU A 53 8.52 5.26 -18.35
CA GLU A 53 7.52 6.31 -18.15
C GLU A 53 6.11 5.74 -18.18
N ARG A 54 5.86 4.76 -19.04
CA ARG A 54 4.55 4.10 -19.13
C ARG A 54 4.19 3.38 -17.83
N ASP A 55 5.16 2.69 -17.22
CA ASP A 55 4.96 2.04 -15.93
C ASP A 55 4.54 3.05 -14.87
N CYS A 56 5.27 4.16 -14.78
CA CYS A 56 5.02 5.22 -13.80
C CYS A 56 3.67 5.91 -14.05
N TYR A 57 3.35 6.20 -15.30
CA TYR A 57 2.08 6.82 -15.66
C TYR A 57 0.90 5.94 -15.27
N LYS A 58 1.01 4.64 -15.52
CA LYS A 58 -0.04 3.67 -15.21
C LYS A 58 -0.31 3.60 -13.70
N VAL A 59 0.73 3.55 -12.89
CA VAL A 59 0.59 3.59 -11.43
C VAL A 59 0.03 4.92 -10.96
N GLY A 60 0.42 6.03 -11.57
CA GLY A 60 -0.13 7.35 -11.27
C GLY A 60 -1.63 7.44 -11.54
N MET A 61 -2.11 6.83 -12.62
CA MET A 61 -3.55 6.74 -12.90
C MET A 61 -4.26 5.89 -11.84
N GLU A 62 -3.68 4.75 -11.47
CA GLU A 62 -4.23 3.88 -10.44
C GLU A 62 -4.26 4.57 -9.07
N TYR A 63 -3.27 5.42 -8.77
CA TYR A 63 -3.26 6.24 -7.56
C TYR A 63 -4.55 7.05 -7.43
N LYS A 64 -4.94 7.72 -8.50
CA LYS A 64 -6.17 8.55 -8.50
C LYS A 64 -7.42 7.72 -8.27
N GLU A 65 -7.47 6.52 -8.87
CA GLU A 65 -8.61 5.61 -8.72
C GLU A 65 -8.66 4.98 -7.33
N LEU A 66 -7.50 4.74 -6.71
CA LEU A 66 -7.40 4.04 -5.43
C LEU A 66 -7.47 4.98 -4.22
N LEU A 67 -7.41 6.29 -4.42
CA LEU A 67 -7.36 7.25 -3.32
C LEU A 67 -8.55 7.08 -2.36
N VAL A 68 -9.76 7.02 -2.87
CA VAL A 68 -10.97 6.84 -2.06
C VAL A 68 -11.02 5.46 -1.40
N PRO A 69 -10.81 4.35 -2.11
CA PRO A 69 -10.74 3.03 -1.47
C PRO A 69 -9.68 2.92 -0.36
N VAL A 70 -8.50 3.51 -0.55
CA VAL A 70 -7.45 3.52 0.47
C VAL A 70 -7.92 4.29 1.71
N MET A 71 -8.48 5.48 1.53
CA MET A 71 -8.97 6.29 2.63
C MET A 71 -10.11 5.59 3.38
N ASN A 72 -11.02 4.94 2.66
CA ASN A 72 -12.08 4.16 3.27
C ASN A 72 -11.52 3.00 4.10
N SER A 73 -10.49 2.32 3.62
CA SER A 73 -9.81 1.26 4.36
C SER A 73 -9.17 1.78 5.64
N VAL A 74 -8.52 2.93 5.57
CA VAL A 74 -7.90 3.58 6.74
C VAL A 74 -8.96 3.88 7.80
N ILE A 75 -10.06 4.51 7.40
CA ILE A 75 -11.16 4.87 8.31
C ILE A 75 -11.74 3.61 8.97
N MET A 76 -11.99 2.58 8.18
CA MET A 76 -12.53 1.31 8.67
C MET A 76 -11.61 0.68 9.71
N LEU A 77 -10.30 0.67 9.45
CA LEU A 77 -9.31 0.09 10.37
C LEU A 77 -9.17 0.91 11.66
N ILE A 78 -9.30 2.23 11.58
CA ILE A 78 -9.32 3.09 12.77
C ILE A 78 -10.57 2.80 13.60
N GLU A 79 -11.73 2.73 12.99
CA GLU A 79 -13.00 2.43 13.67
C GLU A 79 -12.99 1.04 14.29
N ALA A 80 -12.37 0.08 13.64
CA ALA A 80 -12.21 -1.29 14.16
C ALA A 80 -11.11 -1.40 15.22
N LYS A 81 -10.47 -0.29 15.59
CA LYS A 81 -9.38 -0.24 16.56
C LYS A 81 -8.18 -1.10 16.16
N CYS A 82 -7.91 -1.15 14.86
CA CYS A 82 -6.73 -1.82 14.30
C CYS A 82 -5.60 -0.84 14.02
N LEU A 83 -5.91 0.44 13.82
CA LEU A 83 -4.93 1.49 13.60
C LEU A 83 -5.23 2.69 14.48
N PHE A 84 -4.20 3.47 14.74
CA PHE A 84 -4.24 4.65 15.56
C PHE A 84 -3.64 5.83 14.79
N LEU A 85 -4.37 6.95 14.72
CA LEU A 85 -3.92 8.17 14.04
C LEU A 85 -3.39 9.15 15.09
N ASN A 86 -2.15 9.61 14.89
CA ASN A 86 -1.50 10.62 15.74
C ASN A 86 -0.81 11.67 14.87
N LYS A 87 0.00 12.54 15.49
CA LYS A 87 0.73 13.62 14.80
C LYS A 87 1.68 13.11 13.72
N ASP A 88 2.25 11.91 13.92
CA ASP A 88 3.23 11.33 13.01
C ASP A 88 2.60 10.46 11.93
N GLY A 89 1.28 10.34 11.93
CA GLY A 89 0.52 9.54 10.99
C GLY A 89 -0.16 8.35 11.64
N LEU A 90 -0.27 7.27 10.87
CA LEU A 90 -0.90 6.03 11.30
C LEU A 90 0.11 5.13 12.00
N SER A 91 -0.27 4.58 13.14
CA SER A 91 0.55 3.66 13.91
C SER A 91 -0.19 2.35 14.14
N PRO A 92 0.54 1.22 14.20
CA PRO A 92 -0.09 -0.06 14.53
C PRO A 92 -0.40 -0.15 16.02
N ILE A 93 -1.40 -0.95 16.33
CA ILE A 93 -1.70 -1.36 17.70
C ILE A 93 -1.63 -2.89 17.76
N GLU A 94 -1.77 -3.46 18.94
CA GLU A 94 -1.64 -4.91 19.10
C GLU A 94 -2.62 -5.70 18.21
N ASN A 95 -3.85 -5.22 18.06
CA ASN A 95 -4.84 -5.83 17.19
C ASN A 95 -4.38 -5.89 15.73
N THR A 96 -3.61 -4.91 15.27
CA THR A 96 -3.07 -4.90 13.91
C THR A 96 -2.15 -6.09 13.67
N LYS A 97 -1.25 -6.34 14.62
CA LYS A 97 -0.32 -7.46 14.51
C LYS A 97 -1.05 -8.79 14.48
N ASN A 98 -2.04 -8.97 15.33
CA ASN A 98 -2.86 -10.18 15.37
C ASN A 98 -3.63 -10.37 14.07
N LEU A 99 -4.19 -9.29 13.53
CA LEU A 99 -4.90 -9.31 12.25
C LEU A 99 -3.95 -9.73 11.13
N CYS A 100 -2.75 -9.14 11.09
CA CYS A 100 -1.74 -9.46 10.06
C CYS A 100 -1.31 -10.92 10.10
N LEU A 101 -1.16 -11.51 11.28
CA LEU A 101 -0.80 -12.92 11.42
C LEU A 101 -1.87 -13.85 10.85
N ARG A 102 -3.13 -13.43 10.83
CA ARG A 102 -4.24 -14.22 10.33
C ARG A 102 -4.45 -14.07 8.82
N MET A 103 -3.87 -13.05 8.20
CA MET A 103 -4.09 -12.72 6.79
C MET A 103 -3.33 -13.60 5.81
N ASP A 104 -2.21 -14.18 6.22
CA ASP A 104 -1.21 -14.77 5.33
C ASP A 104 -1.74 -15.93 4.47
N GLN A 105 -2.87 -16.50 4.80
CA GLN A 105 -3.35 -17.70 4.13
C GLN A 105 -4.61 -17.46 3.29
N SER A 106 -5.10 -16.23 3.20
CA SER A 106 -6.42 -15.97 2.65
C SER A 106 -6.48 -15.85 1.12
N SER A 107 -5.38 -15.49 0.46
CA SER A 107 -5.36 -15.44 -1.00
C SER A 107 -3.94 -15.48 -1.56
N LYS A 108 -3.81 -16.04 -2.78
CA LYS A 108 -2.52 -16.08 -3.49
C LYS A 108 -2.05 -14.69 -3.86
N ARG A 109 -2.97 -13.79 -4.24
CA ARG A 109 -2.64 -12.42 -4.59
C ARG A 109 -2.06 -11.67 -3.41
N LEU A 110 -2.70 -11.76 -2.24
CA LEU A 110 -2.21 -11.15 -1.02
C LEU A 110 -0.83 -11.70 -0.65
N SER A 111 -0.64 -13.01 -0.70
CA SER A 111 0.65 -13.64 -0.39
C SER A 111 1.77 -13.12 -1.28
N ARG A 112 1.53 -12.92 -2.58
CA ARG A 112 2.51 -12.36 -3.51
C ARG A 112 2.85 -10.92 -3.17
N ILE A 113 1.86 -10.11 -2.84
CA ILE A 113 2.07 -8.72 -2.44
C ILE A 113 2.91 -8.67 -1.17
N LEU A 114 2.59 -9.47 -0.18
CA LEU A 114 3.31 -9.50 1.09
C LEU A 114 4.75 -10.00 0.94
N ALA A 115 5.00 -10.92 0.04
CA ALA A 115 6.35 -11.38 -0.27
C ALA A 115 7.24 -10.27 -0.83
N ASP A 116 6.64 -9.32 -1.56
CA ASP A 116 7.34 -8.21 -2.19
C ASP A 116 7.34 -6.93 -1.34
N LEU A 117 6.70 -6.96 -0.17
CA LEU A 117 6.47 -5.77 0.65
C LEU A 117 7.77 -5.06 1.05
N ASP A 118 8.74 -5.78 1.62
CA ASP A 118 9.98 -5.19 2.08
C ASP A 118 10.82 -4.59 0.95
N PRO A 119 11.03 -5.27 -0.19
CA PRO A 119 11.73 -4.65 -1.33
C PRO A 119 11.04 -3.39 -1.85
N VAL A 120 9.72 -3.37 -1.92
CA VAL A 120 8.96 -2.21 -2.40
C VAL A 120 9.06 -1.04 -1.43
N ILE A 121 8.96 -1.30 -0.13
CA ILE A 121 9.13 -0.26 0.89
C ILE A 121 10.54 0.33 0.82
N ARG A 122 11.57 -0.49 0.67
CA ARG A 122 12.94 0.01 0.52
C ARG A 122 13.11 0.87 -0.72
N TYR A 123 12.53 0.47 -1.83
CA TYR A 123 12.56 1.26 -3.07
C TYR A 123 11.90 2.62 -2.87
N PHE A 124 10.73 2.65 -2.23
CA PHE A 124 9.99 3.87 -1.98
C PHE A 124 10.73 4.78 -1.00
N ASP A 125 11.26 4.23 0.08
CA ASP A 125 11.97 4.99 1.11
C ASP A 125 13.37 5.44 0.66
N GLY A 126 13.88 4.91 -0.46
CA GLY A 126 15.15 5.36 -1.05
C GLY A 126 15.09 6.76 -1.65
N ASP A 127 13.91 7.38 -1.69
CA ASP A 127 13.71 8.73 -2.21
C ASP A 127 12.69 9.47 -1.34
N THR A 128 12.56 10.78 -1.54
CA THR A 128 11.55 11.58 -0.83
C THR A 128 10.14 11.24 -1.35
N ILE A 129 9.13 11.48 -0.51
CA ILE A 129 7.73 11.33 -0.92
C ILE A 129 7.42 12.21 -2.12
N GLU A 130 7.92 13.45 -2.11
CA GLU A 130 7.74 14.40 -3.21
C GLU A 130 8.30 13.86 -4.52
N ASN A 131 9.53 13.34 -4.50
CA ASN A 131 10.15 12.78 -5.69
C ASN A 131 9.42 11.54 -6.19
N ASN A 132 8.93 10.70 -5.29
CA ASN A 132 8.13 9.53 -5.66
C ASN A 132 6.84 9.95 -6.37
N TYR A 133 6.16 10.98 -5.89
CA TYR A 133 4.98 11.52 -6.55
C TYR A 133 5.31 12.05 -7.95
N LYS A 134 6.41 12.79 -8.10
CA LYS A 134 6.86 13.28 -9.40
C LYS A 134 7.12 12.13 -10.39
N LYS A 135 7.80 11.08 -9.94
CA LYS A 135 8.07 9.90 -10.78
C LYS A 135 6.78 9.25 -11.28
N LEU A 136 5.72 9.27 -10.48
CA LEU A 136 4.44 8.67 -10.82
C LEU A 136 3.49 9.66 -11.50
N PHE A 137 3.98 10.84 -11.89
CA PHE A 137 3.15 11.90 -12.49
C PHE A 137 1.94 12.29 -11.63
N ILE A 138 2.14 12.30 -10.32
CA ILE A 138 1.11 12.68 -9.36
C ILE A 138 1.34 14.13 -8.95
N SER A 139 0.30 14.95 -9.10
CA SER A 139 0.31 16.33 -8.62
C SER A 139 0.00 16.36 -7.12
N LEU A 140 0.84 17.06 -6.39
CA LEU A 140 0.61 17.28 -4.97
C LEU A 140 -0.40 18.41 -4.72
#